data_d1f403130bc268acaf6eaa8ff5f58555
#
_entry.id   d1f403130bc268acaf6eaa8ff5f58555
#
_cell.length_a   1.000
_cell.length_b   1.000
_cell.length_c   1.000
_cell.angle_alpha   90.00
_cell.angle_beta   90.00
_cell.angle_gamma   90.00
#
_symmetry.space_group_name_H-M   'P 1'
#
loop_
_entity.id
_entity.type
_entity.pdbx_description
1 polymer ?
#
loop_
_entity_poly.entity_id
_entity_poly.type
_entity_poly.pdbx_seq_one_letter_code
_entity_poly.pdbx_strand_id
1 'polypeptide(L)'
;MVCDGTIIGRGWNRNIGDSDPTAHAEIVALREAGASLGNHRLGESILFTTVEPCAMCAGALIHARIKRLVYGAEDAKAGAVRSAMQVLHHPQLNHRVEVRGGVLAGRCAELLQTFFQSRR
;
A
#
# COMPACT_ATOMS: atom_id res chain seq x y z
N MET A 1 7.03 -2.37 -3.95
CA MET A 1 8.08 -1.95 -2.98
C MET A 1 9.40 -1.75 -3.70
N VAL A 2 10.00 -0.59 -3.51
CA VAL A 2 11.28 -0.22 -4.14
C VAL A 2 12.27 0.23 -3.06
N CYS A 3 13.50 -0.24 -3.14
CA CYS A 3 14.59 0.17 -2.25
C CYS A 3 15.84 0.41 -3.10
N ASP A 4 16.44 1.59 -2.97
CA ASP A 4 17.63 2.01 -3.74
C ASP A 4 17.47 1.77 -5.25
N GLY A 5 16.32 2.12 -5.80
CA GLY A 5 16.01 1.98 -7.22
C GLY A 5 15.72 0.55 -7.69
N THR A 6 15.72 -0.43 -6.80
CA THR A 6 15.47 -1.84 -7.12
C THR A 6 14.10 -2.25 -6.58
N ILE A 7 13.31 -2.95 -7.40
CA ILE A 7 12.05 -3.54 -6.95
C ILE A 7 12.37 -4.74 -6.06
N ILE A 8 11.94 -4.68 -4.81
CA ILE A 8 12.18 -5.74 -3.81
C ILE A 8 10.92 -6.52 -3.45
N GLY A 9 9.75 -6.06 -3.88
CA GLY A 9 8.49 -6.76 -3.64
C GLY A 9 7.40 -6.25 -4.56
N ARG A 10 6.59 -7.19 -5.06
CA ARG A 10 5.40 -6.91 -5.85
C ARG A 10 4.20 -7.59 -5.19
N GLY A 11 3.04 -6.99 -5.35
CA GLY A 11 1.84 -7.56 -4.78
C GLY A 11 0.60 -7.25 -5.61
N TRP A 12 -0.33 -8.15 -5.52
CA TRP A 12 -1.69 -7.99 -6.03
C TRP A 12 -2.64 -8.63 -5.02
N ASN A 13 -3.91 -8.33 -5.14
CA ASN A 13 -4.91 -8.83 -4.20
C ASN A 13 -5.07 -10.35 -4.32
N ARG A 14 -4.80 -11.08 -3.24
CA ARG A 14 -4.80 -12.55 -3.20
C ARG A 14 -5.74 -13.13 -2.14
N ASN A 15 -6.72 -12.35 -1.67
CA ASN A 15 -7.64 -12.78 -0.61
C ASN A 15 -8.30 -14.11 -0.93
N ILE A 16 -8.86 -14.24 -2.13
CA ILE A 16 -9.56 -15.45 -2.55
C ILE A 16 -8.59 -16.59 -2.81
N GLY A 17 -7.55 -16.33 -3.60
CA GLY A 17 -6.58 -17.37 -3.98
C GLY A 17 -5.85 -17.99 -2.81
N ASP A 18 -5.50 -17.19 -1.79
CA ASP A 18 -4.78 -17.65 -0.62
C ASP A 18 -5.71 -17.97 0.57
N SER A 19 -7.01 -17.79 0.41
CA SER A 19 -7.98 -17.88 1.53
C SER A 19 -7.51 -17.07 2.74
N ASP A 20 -7.01 -15.85 2.48
CA ASP A 20 -6.41 -14.97 3.47
C ASP A 20 -7.06 -13.59 3.41
N PRO A 21 -7.87 -13.21 4.42
CA PRO A 21 -8.54 -11.90 4.41
C PRO A 21 -7.57 -10.72 4.49
N THR A 22 -6.31 -10.95 4.85
CA THR A 22 -5.30 -9.90 4.95
C THR A 22 -4.43 -9.76 3.70
N ALA A 23 -4.61 -10.64 2.70
CA ALA A 23 -3.75 -10.68 1.51
C ALA A 23 -4.09 -9.59 0.48
N HIS A 24 -4.15 -8.36 0.93
CA HIS A 24 -4.20 -7.19 0.05
C HIS A 24 -2.87 -7.04 -0.68
N ALA A 25 -2.89 -6.38 -1.83
CA ALA A 25 -1.69 -6.16 -2.64
C ALA A 25 -0.52 -5.59 -1.83
N GLU A 26 -0.80 -4.64 -0.96
CA GLU A 26 0.20 -4.00 -0.11
C GLU A 26 0.84 -4.98 0.87
N ILE A 27 0.03 -5.82 1.51
CA ILE A 27 0.52 -6.85 2.44
C ILE A 27 1.39 -7.87 1.71
N VAL A 28 0.94 -8.32 0.54
CA VAL A 28 1.71 -9.26 -0.29
C VAL A 28 3.07 -8.66 -0.66
N ALA A 29 3.08 -7.40 -1.09
CA ALA A 29 4.33 -6.71 -1.44
C ALA A 29 5.26 -6.54 -0.24
N LEU A 30 4.72 -6.19 0.94
CA LEU A 30 5.51 -6.05 2.16
C LEU A 30 6.17 -7.38 2.57
N ARG A 31 5.43 -8.49 2.49
CA ARG A 31 5.97 -9.82 2.81
C ARG A 31 7.09 -10.22 1.87
N GLU A 32 6.93 -9.99 0.58
CA GLU A 32 7.97 -10.28 -0.40
C GLU A 32 9.21 -9.41 -0.17
N ALA A 33 9.01 -8.11 0.10
CA ALA A 33 10.11 -7.20 0.38
C ALA A 33 10.87 -7.61 1.65
N GLY A 34 10.18 -7.99 2.71
CA GLY A 34 10.78 -8.46 3.95
C GLY A 34 11.61 -9.71 3.74
N ALA A 35 11.08 -10.68 2.98
CA ALA A 35 11.80 -11.89 2.64
C ALA A 35 13.04 -11.58 1.79
N SER A 36 12.92 -10.68 0.82
CA SER A 36 14.00 -10.28 -0.07
C SER A 36 15.15 -9.60 0.68
N LEU A 37 14.85 -8.74 1.64
CA LEU A 37 15.87 -8.03 2.44
C LEU A 37 16.29 -8.81 3.69
N GLY A 38 15.58 -9.88 4.05
CA GLY A 38 15.82 -10.60 5.29
C GLY A 38 15.59 -9.75 6.53
N ASN A 39 14.66 -8.81 6.49
CA ASN A 39 14.41 -7.87 7.57
C ASN A 39 12.92 -7.50 7.63
N HIS A 40 12.38 -7.38 8.82
CA HIS A 40 11.01 -6.92 9.03
C HIS A 40 10.88 -5.39 8.96
N ARG A 41 11.97 -4.65 9.05
CA ARG A 41 12.01 -3.20 8.90
C ARG A 41 12.52 -2.83 7.52
N LEU A 42 11.73 -2.02 6.82
CA LEU A 42 11.96 -1.65 5.42
C LEU A 42 12.18 -0.13 5.29
N GLY A 43 13.03 0.41 6.17
CA GLY A 43 13.16 1.85 6.44
C GLY A 43 13.53 2.74 5.26
N GLU A 44 14.25 2.21 4.28
CA GLU A 44 14.63 2.98 3.08
C GLU A 44 13.74 2.67 1.88
N SER A 45 12.62 1.98 2.10
CA SER A 45 11.75 1.51 1.03
C SER A 45 10.60 2.46 0.77
N ILE A 46 10.14 2.46 -0.48
CA ILE A 46 8.98 3.21 -0.96
C ILE A 46 7.95 2.21 -1.48
N LEU A 47 6.69 2.34 -1.04
CA LEU A 47 5.59 1.58 -1.61
C LEU A 47 4.86 2.43 -2.66
N PHE A 48 4.70 1.87 -3.85
CA PHE A 48 3.86 2.42 -4.90
C PHE A 48 2.60 1.56 -5.01
N THR A 49 1.43 2.17 -4.91
CA THR A 49 0.15 1.45 -5.02
C THR A 49 -0.85 2.24 -5.86
N THR A 50 -1.75 1.53 -6.53
CA THR A 50 -2.75 2.16 -7.40
C THR A 50 -3.85 2.87 -6.62
N VAL A 51 -4.20 2.35 -5.45
CA VAL A 51 -5.28 2.89 -4.61
C VAL A 51 -4.77 3.18 -3.21
N GLU A 52 -5.34 4.20 -2.61
CA GLU A 52 -5.08 4.57 -1.22
C GLU A 52 -5.26 3.37 -0.29
N PRO A 53 -4.25 3.03 0.53
CA PRO A 53 -4.35 1.89 1.44
C PRO A 53 -5.46 2.01 2.47
N CYS A 54 -6.06 0.88 2.82
CA CYS A 54 -7.03 0.77 3.91
C CYS A 54 -6.35 0.84 5.29
N ALA A 55 -7.14 0.81 6.37
CA ALA A 55 -6.62 0.91 7.74
C ALA A 55 -5.61 -0.19 8.07
N MET A 56 -5.89 -1.43 7.67
CA MET A 56 -4.98 -2.56 7.90
C MET A 56 -3.65 -2.35 7.21
N CYS A 57 -3.67 -1.99 5.92
CA CYS A 57 -2.46 -1.78 5.14
C CYS A 57 -1.67 -0.55 5.62
N ALA A 58 -2.36 0.55 5.92
CA ALA A 58 -1.70 1.73 6.47
C ALA A 58 -0.98 1.41 7.78
N GLY A 59 -1.62 0.65 8.68
CA GLY A 59 -0.99 0.19 9.91
C GLY A 59 0.24 -0.68 9.64
N ALA A 60 0.16 -1.56 8.65
CA ALA A 60 1.29 -2.41 8.27
C ALA A 60 2.48 -1.59 7.76
N LEU A 61 2.24 -0.51 7.04
CA LEU A 61 3.31 0.40 6.56
C LEU A 61 4.05 1.04 7.73
N ILE A 62 3.34 1.39 8.79
CA ILE A 62 3.96 1.93 10.01
C ILE A 62 4.83 0.87 10.68
N HIS A 63 4.32 -0.35 10.82
CA HIS A 63 5.08 -1.47 11.41
C HIS A 63 6.34 -1.79 10.60
N ALA A 64 6.27 -1.72 9.29
CA ALA A 64 7.40 -1.94 8.40
C ALA A 64 8.40 -0.78 8.39
N ARG A 65 8.04 0.38 8.94
CA ARG A 65 8.88 1.58 8.99
C ARG A 65 9.27 2.09 7.61
N ILE A 66 8.39 1.97 6.61
CA ILE A 66 8.72 2.44 5.26
C ILE A 66 8.97 3.95 5.25
N LYS A 67 9.77 4.40 4.29
CA LYS A 67 10.12 5.80 4.15
C LYS A 67 8.98 6.60 3.54
N ARG A 68 8.41 6.11 2.45
CA ARG A 68 7.42 6.85 1.67
C ARG A 68 6.35 5.94 1.08
N LEU A 69 5.14 6.46 1.03
CA LEU A 69 4.01 5.88 0.30
C LEU A 69 3.66 6.80 -0.87
N VAL A 70 3.55 6.21 -2.06
CA VAL A 70 3.05 6.90 -3.26
C VAL A 70 1.82 6.14 -3.73
N TYR A 71 0.66 6.80 -3.80
CA TYR A 71 -0.55 6.17 -4.29
C TYR A 71 -1.23 6.99 -5.38
N GLY A 72 -2.03 6.31 -6.20
CA GLY A 72 -2.76 6.94 -7.29
C GLY A 72 -4.12 7.47 -6.86
N ALA A 73 -5.14 6.63 -6.93
CA ALA A 73 -6.52 7.03 -6.66
C ALA A 73 -6.85 7.02 -5.16
N GLU A 74 -7.67 7.98 -4.73
CA GLU A 74 -8.24 7.98 -3.38
C GLU A 74 -9.36 6.95 -3.28
N ASP A 75 -9.56 6.41 -2.08
CA ASP A 75 -10.69 5.54 -1.75
C ASP A 75 -11.55 6.22 -0.69
N ALA A 76 -12.64 6.82 -1.13
CA ALA A 76 -13.51 7.61 -0.25
C ALA A 76 -14.15 6.79 0.87
N LYS A 77 -14.33 5.48 0.67
CA LYS A 77 -14.99 4.59 1.62
C LYS A 77 -14.04 3.95 2.62
N ALA A 78 -12.90 3.49 2.16
CA ALA A 78 -11.98 2.66 2.96
C ALA A 78 -10.58 3.22 3.05
N GLY A 79 -10.25 4.29 2.33
CA GLY A 79 -8.93 4.90 2.35
C GLY A 79 -8.56 5.43 3.73
N ALA A 80 -7.42 5.02 4.22
CA ALA A 80 -6.99 5.32 5.58
C ALA A 80 -5.72 6.16 5.65
N VAL A 81 -5.41 6.89 4.59
CA VAL A 81 -4.31 7.84 4.53
C VAL A 81 -4.83 9.27 4.60
N ARG A 82 -5.79 9.62 3.74
CA ARG A 82 -6.38 10.97 3.68
C ARG A 82 -7.90 10.99 3.61
N SER A 83 -8.53 9.92 3.08
CA SER A 83 -9.97 9.96 2.73
C SER A 83 -10.87 9.66 3.92
N ALA A 84 -11.10 8.38 4.27
CA ALA A 84 -12.01 8.04 5.37
C ALA A 84 -11.34 8.15 6.74
N MET A 85 -10.05 7.91 6.82
CA MET A 85 -9.24 7.99 8.05
C MET A 85 -7.85 8.53 7.73
N GLN A 86 -7.11 8.95 8.77
CA GLN A 86 -5.74 9.47 8.64
C GLN A 86 -4.80 8.67 9.55
N VAL A 87 -4.67 7.38 9.29
CA VAL A 87 -3.87 6.47 10.11
C VAL A 87 -2.40 6.86 10.14
N LEU A 88 -1.83 7.27 9.00
CA LEU A 88 -0.41 7.61 8.91
C LEU A 88 -0.03 8.95 9.56
N HIS A 89 -1.01 9.77 9.90
CA HIS A 89 -0.78 11.12 10.42
C HIS A 89 -1.15 11.29 11.89
N HIS A 90 -1.42 10.20 12.59
CA HIS A 90 -1.77 10.26 14.00
C HIS A 90 -0.60 10.80 14.83
N PRO A 91 -0.81 11.78 15.73
CA PRO A 91 0.29 12.43 16.47
C PRO A 91 1.04 11.51 17.44
N GLN A 92 0.45 10.38 17.84
CA GLN A 92 1.07 9.42 18.75
C GLN A 92 2.01 8.44 18.05
N LEU A 93 2.11 8.48 16.73
CA LEU A 93 2.97 7.56 15.99
C LEU A 93 4.45 7.85 16.22
N ASN A 94 5.24 6.80 16.49
CA ASN A 94 6.69 6.89 16.63
C ASN A 94 7.41 7.03 15.29
N HIS A 95 6.78 6.61 14.21
CA HIS A 95 7.33 6.65 12.87
C HIS A 95 6.41 7.43 11.94
N ARG A 96 7.00 8.25 11.08
CA ARG A 96 6.28 9.04 10.09
C ARG A 96 6.60 8.54 8.69
N VAL A 97 5.55 8.19 7.95
CA VAL A 97 5.66 7.82 6.53
C VAL A 97 5.39 9.07 5.69
N GLU A 98 6.31 9.42 4.81
CA GLU A 98 6.06 10.48 3.83
C GLU A 98 4.98 10.01 2.86
N VAL A 99 4.04 10.88 2.50
CA VAL A 99 2.91 10.51 1.65
C VAL A 99 2.85 11.39 0.42
N ARG A 100 2.69 10.75 -0.74
CA ARG A 100 2.38 11.44 -1.99
C ARG A 100 1.20 10.73 -2.64
N GLY A 101 0.05 11.39 -2.66
CA GLY A 101 -1.16 10.87 -3.28
C GLY A 101 -1.48 11.57 -4.59
N GLY A 102 -2.41 11.00 -5.35
CA GLY A 102 -2.89 11.57 -6.60
C GLY A 102 -1.99 11.36 -7.79
N VAL A 103 -0.96 10.52 -7.66
CA VAL A 103 -0.03 10.24 -8.76
C VAL A 103 -0.72 9.34 -9.77
N LEU A 104 -0.95 9.85 -11.00
CA LEU A 104 -1.71 9.15 -12.04
C LEU A 104 -3.10 8.70 -11.55
N ALA A 105 -3.75 9.50 -10.72
CA ALA A 105 -4.99 9.13 -10.05
C ALA A 105 -6.09 8.69 -11.03
N GLY A 106 -6.30 9.45 -12.10
CA GLY A 106 -7.32 9.11 -13.11
C GLY A 106 -7.04 7.78 -13.78
N ARG A 107 -5.80 7.51 -14.11
CA ARG A 107 -5.38 6.27 -14.75
C ARG A 107 -5.50 5.07 -13.81
N CYS A 108 -5.15 5.24 -12.54
CA CYS A 108 -5.32 4.19 -11.54
C CYS A 108 -6.79 3.87 -11.29
N ALA A 109 -7.64 4.88 -11.18
CA ALA A 109 -9.07 4.70 -11.03
C ALA A 109 -9.67 3.96 -12.24
N GLU A 110 -9.26 4.33 -13.44
CA GLU A 110 -9.71 3.71 -14.68
C GLU A 110 -9.33 2.22 -14.76
N LEU A 111 -8.10 1.89 -14.40
CA LEU A 111 -7.66 0.49 -14.35
C LEU A 111 -8.52 -0.36 -13.42
N LEU A 112 -8.86 0.15 -12.26
CA LEU A 112 -9.69 -0.55 -11.29
C LEU A 112 -11.12 -0.71 -11.78
N GLN A 113 -11.70 0.35 -12.33
CA GLN A 113 -13.06 0.30 -12.90
C GLN A 113 -13.14 -0.73 -14.02
N THR A 114 -12.17 -0.70 -14.93
CA THR A 114 -12.10 -1.66 -16.04
C THR A 114 -11.99 -3.10 -15.54
N PHE A 115 -11.13 -3.33 -14.55
CA PHE A 115 -10.97 -4.65 -13.94
C PHE A 115 -12.28 -5.15 -13.32
N PHE A 116 -12.95 -4.34 -12.52
CA PHE A 116 -14.20 -4.74 -11.89
C PHE A 116 -15.33 -4.92 -12.89
N GLN A 117 -15.41 -4.11 -13.94
CA GLN A 117 -16.38 -4.27 -15.01
C GLN A 117 -16.19 -5.59 -15.76
N SER A 118 -14.96 -5.99 -16.02
CA SER A 118 -14.65 -7.24 -16.72
C SER A 118 -15.01 -8.49 -15.91
N ARG A 119 -15.26 -8.36 -14.60
CA ARG A 119 -15.59 -9.45 -13.70
C ARG A 119 -17.07 -9.64 -13.44
N ARG A 120 -17.90 -8.78 -14.03
CA ARG A 120 -19.36 -8.87 -13.89
C ARG A 120 -19.98 -9.82 -14.89
#